data_6e556ad53ce5d31e866e4aeb3e312e93
#
_entry.id   6e556ad53ce5d31e866e4aeb3e312e93
#
_cell.length_a   1.000
_cell.length_b   1.000
_cell.length_c   1.000
_cell.angle_alpha   90.00
_cell.angle_beta   90.00
_cell.angle_gamma   90.00
#
_symmetry.space_group_name_H-M   'P 1'
#
loop_
_entity.id
_entity.type
_entity.pdbx_description
1 polymer ?
#
loop_
_entity_poly.entity_id
_entity_poly.type
_entity_poly.pdbx_seq_one_letter_code
_entity_poly.pdbx_strand_id
1 'polypeptide(L)'
;MTTGTLAIGQVQINNSFSGQSYLPYSLGVLQAFVQRHAREPSRYEFRLPVYRRMPVWQAVEQLLGVDVAGFSLYVWNARISVEIARRLKKLCPRTVIVFGGPHVPDRCEEFLRENPFIDVAVHGEG
;
A
#
# COMPACT_ATOMS: atom_id res chain seq x y z
N MET A 1 -9.67 -11.67 23.24
CA MET A 1 -8.68 -11.78 22.21
C MET A 1 -9.32 -12.23 20.89
N THR A 2 -8.98 -11.59 19.87
CA THR A 2 -9.58 -11.94 18.61
C THR A 2 -8.70 -12.89 17.81
N THR A 3 -9.34 -13.83 17.17
CA THR A 3 -8.72 -14.69 16.20
C THR A 3 -9.11 -14.25 14.80
N GLY A 4 -9.57 -13.01 14.67
CA GLY A 4 -10.00 -12.48 13.40
C GLY A 4 -8.88 -12.34 12.39
N THR A 5 -9.25 -12.18 11.15
CA THR A 5 -8.31 -11.93 10.07
C THR A 5 -7.92 -10.46 10.03
N LEU A 6 -6.74 -10.20 9.47
CA LEU A 6 -6.28 -8.85 9.18
C LEU A 6 -6.48 -8.57 7.70
N ALA A 7 -7.18 -7.51 7.39
CA ALA A 7 -7.40 -7.11 6.00
C ALA A 7 -6.22 -6.30 5.50
N ILE A 8 -5.63 -6.74 4.40
CA ILE A 8 -4.47 -6.10 3.78
C ILE A 8 -4.90 -5.45 2.48
N GLY A 9 -4.73 -4.14 2.40
CA GLY A 9 -4.92 -3.40 1.18
C GLY A 9 -3.56 -3.11 0.56
N GLN A 10 -3.48 -3.13 -0.76
CA GLN A 10 -2.23 -2.87 -1.48
C GLN A 10 -2.47 -1.89 -2.60
N VAL A 11 -1.53 -0.96 -2.77
CA VAL A 11 -1.62 0.09 -3.77
C VAL A 11 -0.32 0.15 -4.55
N GLN A 12 -0.41 0.02 -5.85
CA GLN A 12 0.70 0.27 -6.77
C GLN A 12 0.12 0.87 -8.04
N ILE A 13 -0.06 2.19 -8.04
CA ILE A 13 -0.63 2.87 -9.19
C ILE A 13 0.38 2.85 -10.32
N ASN A 14 -0.01 2.23 -11.42
CA ASN A 14 0.83 2.13 -12.60
C ASN A 14 0.29 3.00 -13.72
N ASN A 15 1.18 3.35 -14.65
CA ASN A 15 0.77 4.03 -15.87
C ASN A 15 0.10 3.03 -16.80
N SER A 16 -0.82 3.52 -17.63
CA SER A 16 -1.37 2.73 -18.70
C SER A 16 -0.66 3.11 -20.02
N PHE A 17 -0.58 2.18 -20.91
CA PHE A 17 0.01 2.39 -22.22
C PHE A 17 -0.86 1.69 -23.27
N SER A 18 -1.22 2.43 -24.33
CA SER A 18 -2.08 1.91 -25.42
C SER A 18 -3.37 1.26 -24.89
N GLY A 19 -3.99 1.89 -23.88
CA GLY A 19 -5.23 1.39 -23.31
C GLY A 19 -5.08 0.19 -22.37
N GLN A 20 -3.85 -0.24 -22.12
CA GLN A 20 -3.57 -1.35 -21.22
C GLN A 20 -2.97 -0.85 -19.91
N SER A 21 -3.44 -1.40 -18.81
CA SER A 21 -2.88 -1.10 -17.48
C SER A 21 -1.89 -2.21 -17.11
N TYR A 22 -0.74 -1.80 -16.57
CA TYR A 22 0.24 -2.77 -16.10
C TYR A 22 -0.22 -3.38 -14.78
N LEU A 23 -0.07 -4.69 -14.66
CA LEU A 23 -0.40 -5.41 -13.44
C LEU A 23 0.62 -5.10 -12.35
N PRO A 24 0.19 -5.07 -11.08
CA PRO A 24 1.08 -4.74 -9.97
C PRO A 24 1.90 -5.97 -9.54
N TYR A 25 2.93 -6.29 -10.29
CA TYR A 25 3.71 -7.51 -10.08
C TYR A 25 4.30 -7.61 -8.67
N SER A 26 4.87 -6.52 -8.17
CA SER A 26 5.50 -6.55 -6.84
C SER A 26 4.50 -6.82 -5.72
N LEU A 27 3.29 -6.31 -5.86
CA LEU A 27 2.23 -6.59 -4.88
C LEU A 27 1.83 -8.06 -4.91
N GLY A 28 1.74 -8.64 -6.10
CA GLY A 28 1.44 -10.05 -6.24
C GLY A 28 2.52 -10.93 -5.62
N VAL A 29 3.77 -10.57 -5.78
CA VAL A 29 4.90 -11.30 -5.19
C VAL A 29 4.82 -11.25 -3.66
N LEU A 30 4.54 -10.08 -3.08
CA LEU A 30 4.42 -9.93 -1.64
C LEU A 30 3.26 -10.77 -1.09
N GLN A 31 2.13 -10.73 -1.76
CA GLN A 31 0.98 -11.53 -1.35
C GLN A 31 1.28 -13.02 -1.40
N ALA A 32 1.87 -13.48 -2.51
CA ALA A 32 2.22 -14.89 -2.66
C ALA A 32 3.23 -15.33 -1.60
N PHE A 33 4.19 -14.48 -1.27
CA PHE A 33 5.17 -14.78 -0.24
C PHE A 33 4.51 -14.97 1.11
N VAL A 34 3.60 -14.08 1.49
CA VAL A 34 2.89 -14.18 2.76
C VAL A 34 2.03 -15.46 2.79
N GLN A 35 1.32 -15.74 1.69
CA GLN A 35 0.46 -16.92 1.62
C GLN A 35 1.25 -18.23 1.77
N ARG A 36 2.50 -18.23 1.32
CA ARG A 36 3.35 -19.41 1.40
C ARG A 36 4.13 -19.51 2.70
N HIS A 37 4.63 -18.42 3.22
CA HIS A 37 5.64 -18.43 4.27
C HIS A 37 5.18 -17.91 5.63
N ALA A 38 4.03 -17.24 5.71
CA ALA A 38 3.55 -16.76 7.00
C ALA A 38 3.21 -17.95 7.90
N ARG A 39 3.37 -17.75 9.19
CA ARG A 39 3.06 -18.79 10.16
C ARG A 39 1.60 -19.21 10.10
N GLU A 40 0.70 -18.24 9.95
CA GLU A 40 -0.73 -18.46 9.84
C GLU A 40 -1.28 -17.68 8.66
N PRO A 41 -1.10 -18.19 7.42
CA PRO A 41 -1.50 -17.42 6.22
C PRO A 41 -2.99 -17.07 6.18
N SER A 42 -3.83 -17.91 6.78
CA SER A 42 -5.28 -17.67 6.79
C SER A 42 -5.69 -16.46 7.62
N ARG A 43 -4.78 -15.90 8.42
CA ARG A 43 -5.05 -14.68 9.18
C ARG A 43 -4.99 -13.42 8.34
N TYR A 44 -4.45 -13.50 7.13
CA TYR A 44 -4.25 -12.34 6.26
C TYR A 44 -5.18 -12.43 5.08
N GLU A 45 -6.09 -11.49 4.98
CA GLU A 45 -7.03 -11.40 3.88
C GLU A 45 -6.62 -10.25 2.96
N PHE A 46 -6.11 -10.60 1.78
CA PHE A 46 -5.68 -9.62 0.81
C PHE A 46 -6.85 -9.17 -0.04
N ARG A 47 -7.08 -7.87 -0.08
CA ARG A 47 -8.06 -7.29 -0.98
C ARG A 47 -7.48 -7.16 -2.37
N LEU A 48 -8.33 -6.98 -3.38
CA LEU A 48 -7.84 -6.71 -4.73
C LEU A 48 -6.99 -5.44 -4.70
N PRO A 49 -5.81 -5.47 -5.35
CA PRO A 49 -4.92 -4.32 -5.33
C PRO A 49 -5.48 -3.13 -6.12
N VAL A 50 -5.16 -1.95 -5.65
CA VAL A 50 -5.46 -0.70 -6.35
C VAL A 50 -4.26 -0.41 -7.24
N TYR A 51 -4.39 -0.57 -8.55
CA TYR A 51 -3.25 -0.39 -9.46
C TYR A 51 -3.56 0.48 -10.68
N ARG A 52 -4.83 0.72 -10.96
CA ARG A 52 -5.21 1.60 -12.07
C ARG A 52 -5.30 3.03 -11.57
N ARG A 53 -4.99 3.98 -12.46
CA ARG A 53 -5.19 5.38 -12.11
C ARG A 53 -6.67 5.67 -11.97
N MET A 54 -7.01 6.33 -10.87
CA MET A 54 -8.39 6.67 -10.54
C MET A 54 -8.37 7.91 -9.67
N PRO A 55 -9.51 8.57 -9.49
CA PRO A 55 -9.59 9.67 -8.52
C PRO A 55 -9.20 9.21 -7.12
N VAL A 56 -8.53 10.08 -6.38
CA VAL A 56 -8.05 9.75 -5.03
C VAL A 56 -9.18 9.25 -4.14
N TRP A 57 -10.35 9.88 -4.19
CA TRP A 57 -11.49 9.48 -3.35
C TRP A 57 -11.92 8.03 -3.63
N GLN A 58 -11.83 7.59 -4.89
CA GLN A 58 -12.21 6.23 -5.26
C GLN A 58 -11.23 5.20 -4.71
N ALA A 59 -9.93 5.50 -4.78
CA ALA A 59 -8.91 4.64 -4.22
C ALA A 59 -9.07 4.54 -2.70
N VAL A 60 -9.31 5.66 -2.04
CA VAL A 60 -9.55 5.68 -0.59
C VAL A 60 -10.76 4.82 -0.23
N GLU A 61 -11.84 4.95 -1.00
CA GLU A 61 -13.06 4.17 -0.75
C GLU A 61 -12.78 2.67 -0.81
N GLN A 62 -11.95 2.22 -1.76
CA GLN A 62 -11.61 0.81 -1.87
C GLN A 62 -10.75 0.31 -0.71
N LEU A 63 -10.09 1.20 0.01
CA LEU A 63 -9.20 0.85 1.12
C LEU A 63 -9.84 1.03 2.50
N LEU A 64 -11.06 1.55 2.56
CA LEU A 64 -11.71 1.76 3.85
C LEU A 64 -11.81 0.46 4.63
N GLY A 65 -11.44 0.52 5.90
CA GLY A 65 -11.56 -0.61 6.81
C GLY A 65 -10.43 -1.62 6.75
N VAL A 66 -9.40 -1.42 5.92
CA VAL A 66 -8.24 -2.33 5.97
C VAL A 66 -7.43 -2.08 7.23
N ASP A 67 -6.82 -3.14 7.73
CA ASP A 67 -5.95 -3.05 8.91
C ASP A 67 -4.56 -2.54 8.53
N VAL A 68 -4.06 -2.95 7.37
CA VAL A 68 -2.77 -2.53 6.84
C VAL A 68 -2.95 -2.10 5.39
N ALA A 69 -2.43 -0.95 5.04
CA ALA A 69 -2.41 -0.47 3.67
C ALA A 69 -0.96 -0.32 3.22
N GLY A 70 -0.54 -1.15 2.29
CA GLY A 70 0.81 -1.15 1.74
C GLY A 70 0.86 -0.42 0.41
N PHE A 71 1.80 0.48 0.26
CA PHE A 71 1.97 1.29 -0.95
C PHE A 71 3.34 1.01 -1.57
N SER A 72 3.34 0.70 -2.86
CA SER A 72 4.58 0.56 -3.61
C SER A 72 4.87 1.88 -4.32
N LEU A 73 5.91 2.57 -3.86
CA LEU A 73 6.22 3.94 -4.26
C LEU A 73 7.25 3.97 -5.38
N TYR A 74 6.84 4.57 -6.48
CA TYR A 74 7.70 4.84 -7.64
C TYR A 74 7.61 6.31 -7.99
N VAL A 75 8.55 6.80 -8.78
CA VAL A 75 8.58 8.21 -9.15
C VAL A 75 7.28 8.64 -9.84
N TRP A 76 6.68 7.77 -10.63
CA TRP A 76 5.48 8.13 -11.40
C TRP A 76 4.19 8.08 -10.59
N ASN A 77 4.21 7.48 -9.40
CA ASN A 77 3.00 7.38 -8.59
C ASN A 77 3.16 8.02 -7.21
N ALA A 78 4.26 8.71 -6.96
CA ALA A 78 4.57 9.21 -5.61
C ALA A 78 3.49 10.17 -5.10
N ARG A 79 3.09 11.13 -5.93
CA ARG A 79 2.13 12.15 -5.49
C ARG A 79 0.76 11.56 -5.17
N ILE A 80 0.23 10.73 -6.06
CA ILE A 80 -1.08 10.14 -5.84
C ILE A 80 -1.06 9.16 -4.67
N SER A 81 0.01 8.39 -4.52
CA SER A 81 0.14 7.43 -3.42
C SER A 81 0.16 8.14 -2.07
N VAL A 82 0.93 9.20 -1.94
CA VAL A 82 1.00 9.99 -0.71
C VAL A 82 -0.36 10.61 -0.38
N GLU A 83 -1.05 11.13 -1.38
CA GLU A 83 -2.36 11.75 -1.16
C GLU A 83 -3.42 10.73 -0.75
N ILE A 84 -3.42 9.56 -1.36
CA ILE A 84 -4.32 8.47 -0.97
C ILE A 84 -4.08 8.09 0.49
N ALA A 85 -2.81 7.90 0.86
CA ALA A 85 -2.45 7.51 2.22
C ALA A 85 -2.85 8.58 3.23
N ARG A 86 -2.62 9.85 2.91
CA ARG A 86 -2.97 10.95 3.79
C ARG A 86 -4.47 10.97 4.08
N ARG A 87 -5.28 10.85 3.05
CA ARG A 87 -6.75 10.85 3.21
C ARG A 87 -7.25 9.60 3.91
N LEU A 88 -6.66 8.46 3.59
CA LEU A 88 -7.03 7.20 4.23
C LEU A 88 -6.78 7.27 5.74
N LYS A 89 -5.62 7.77 6.14
CA LYS A 89 -5.27 7.89 7.56
C LYS A 89 -6.23 8.81 8.30
N LYS A 90 -6.64 9.87 7.64
CA LYS A 90 -7.59 10.81 8.23
C LYS A 90 -8.94 10.16 8.51
N LEU A 91 -9.41 9.32 7.61
CA LEU A 91 -10.69 8.61 7.75
C LEU A 91 -10.58 7.37 8.63
N CYS A 92 -9.45 6.71 8.57
CA CYS A 92 -9.20 5.45 9.28
C CYS A 92 -7.90 5.54 10.07
N PRO A 93 -7.89 6.24 11.21
CA PRO A 93 -6.64 6.47 11.97
C PRO A 93 -5.95 5.20 12.46
N ARG A 94 -6.67 4.10 12.56
CA ARG A 94 -6.11 2.82 13.04
C ARG A 94 -5.43 2.02 11.93
N THR A 95 -5.67 2.34 10.68
CA THR A 95 -4.99 1.65 9.58
C THR A 95 -3.50 1.92 9.65
N VAL A 96 -2.70 0.86 9.63
CA VAL A 96 -1.24 0.97 9.57
C VAL A 96 -0.85 1.20 8.11
N ILE A 97 -0.16 2.29 7.85
CA ILE A 97 0.25 2.66 6.49
C ILE A 97 1.73 2.37 6.32
N VAL A 98 2.04 1.52 5.33
CA VAL A 98 3.39 1.08 5.02
C VAL A 98 3.75 1.52 3.61
N PHE A 99 4.87 2.21 3.46
CA PHE A 99 5.41 2.58 2.16
C PHE A 99 6.68 1.80 1.88
N GLY A 100 6.76 1.21 0.69
CA GLY A 100 7.94 0.56 0.19
C GLY A 100 8.16 0.93 -1.26
N GLY A 101 9.14 0.35 -1.90
CA GLY A 101 9.42 0.58 -3.31
C GLY A 101 10.63 1.49 -3.54
N PRO A 102 11.06 1.58 -4.81
CA PRO A 102 12.35 2.24 -5.13
C PRO A 102 12.41 3.73 -4.84
N HIS A 103 11.26 4.40 -4.72
CA HIS A 103 11.23 5.85 -4.49
C HIS A 103 11.26 6.23 -3.01
N VAL A 104 11.18 5.24 -2.12
CA VAL A 104 11.34 5.49 -0.68
C VAL A 104 12.81 5.82 -0.43
N PRO A 105 13.12 6.98 0.20
CA PRO A 105 14.51 7.37 0.42
C PRO A 105 15.22 6.41 1.37
N ASP A 106 16.54 6.22 1.15
CA ASP A 106 17.34 5.41 2.05
C ASP A 106 17.40 6.01 3.45
N ARG A 107 17.41 7.35 3.52
CA ARG A 107 17.29 8.07 4.79
C ARG A 107 15.85 8.53 4.92
N CYS A 108 15.08 7.79 5.70
CA CYS A 108 13.65 7.98 5.77
C CYS A 108 13.17 8.99 6.82
N GLU A 109 14.05 9.48 7.69
CA GLU A 109 13.62 10.32 8.81
C GLU A 109 12.87 11.57 8.35
N GLU A 110 13.42 12.28 7.37
CA GLU A 110 12.78 13.49 6.86
C GLU A 110 11.50 13.14 6.11
N PHE A 111 11.52 12.08 5.32
CA PHE A 111 10.34 11.61 4.59
C PHE A 111 9.18 11.31 5.54
N LEU A 112 9.45 10.60 6.63
CA LEU A 112 8.44 10.26 7.63
C LEU A 112 7.99 11.51 8.41
N ARG A 113 8.90 12.44 8.64
CA ARG A 113 8.56 13.68 9.34
C ARG A 113 7.65 14.56 8.50
N GLU A 114 7.89 14.62 7.20
CA GLU A 114 7.06 15.37 6.26
C GLU A 114 5.72 14.70 5.98
N ASN A 115 5.65 13.38 6.20
CA ASN A 115 4.45 12.58 5.92
C ASN A 115 4.08 11.78 7.17
N PRO A 116 3.62 12.44 8.25
CA PRO A 116 3.41 11.78 9.53
C PRO A 116 2.30 10.72 9.55
N PHE A 117 1.50 10.66 8.50
CA PHE A 117 0.47 9.63 8.36
C PHE A 117 1.06 8.28 7.91
N ILE A 118 2.32 8.23 7.51
CA ILE A 118 3.01 6.99 7.16
C ILE A 118 3.59 6.40 8.43
N ASP A 119 3.21 5.17 8.75
CA ASP A 119 3.66 4.50 9.96
C ASP A 119 4.99 3.79 9.78
N VAL A 120 5.22 3.19 8.63
CA VAL A 120 6.43 2.42 8.35
C VAL A 120 6.91 2.73 6.94
N ALA A 121 8.19 2.96 6.79
CA ALA A 121 8.83 3.10 5.48
C ALA A 121 9.91 2.02 5.35
N VAL A 122 9.82 1.26 4.27
CA VAL A 122 10.78 0.19 3.95
C VAL A 122 11.62 0.66 2.77
N HIS A 123 12.91 0.82 2.97
CA HIS A 123 13.83 1.20 1.90
C HIS A 123 14.63 0.01 1.43
N GLY A 124 15.16 0.09 0.19
CA GLY A 124 15.86 -1.01 -0.41
C GLY A 124 14.89 -2.10 -0.87
N GLU A 125 15.39 -3.30 -1.00
CA GLU A 125 14.57 -4.45 -1.37
C GLU A 125 13.81 -4.93 -0.14
N GLY A 126 12.52 -4.96 -0.28
CA GLY A 126 11.65 -5.36 0.82
C GLY A 126 11.66 -6.84 1.18
#